data_cf17f5a1ee6fba9e336862a13860f7b0
#
_entry.id   cf17f5a1ee6fba9e336862a13860f7b0
#
_cell.length_a   1.000
_cell.length_b   1.000
_cell.length_c   1.000
_cell.angle_alpha   90.00
_cell.angle_beta   90.00
_cell.angle_gamma   90.00
#
_symmetry.space_group_name_H-M   'P 1'
#
loop_
_entity.id
_entity.type
_entity.pdbx_description
1 polymer ?
#
loop_
_entity_poly.entity_id
_entity_poly.type
_entity_poly.pdbx_seq_one_letter_code
_entity_poly.pdbx_strand_id
1 'polypeptide(L)'
;MLKPIDRGGLLLPGLQLWFDPRKRKPFAVVSHAHGDHVANHDCYLATPETIALIRVRNGNPLASRAKALPYGEVYKGEGYRLQFYPAGHVLGSAMAHVETDAGETFLYTGDFKTRKGLSAKAIDIPHADTIVMETTFGRSDYVFPNFEETCRRIHAFCDRANTEKKTPVLLAYSLGKAQELIKIIEGRSQSLMVYKTIAPLNQVYASFGVSMPQTRPLDFLNMSESLVVMPPSVLKKLPRKDCLVAMVSGWGMNDYAKYRYGVDEVIPLSDHADYPDLLKFVEAVKPRTVYTTHGYEKEFAATLRLRGYEAWSLSGNDQLELTL
;
A
#
# COMPACT_ATOMS: atom_id res chain seq x y z
N MET A 1 7.55 -27.52 7.94
CA MET A 1 6.64 -26.34 7.80
C MET A 1 7.40 -25.07 8.12
N LEU A 2 7.39 -24.11 7.21
CA LEU A 2 8.06 -22.81 7.36
C LEU A 2 7.34 -22.00 8.44
N LYS A 3 8.00 -21.75 9.58
CA LYS A 3 7.43 -20.96 10.68
C LYS A 3 8.06 -19.56 10.67
N PRO A 4 7.30 -18.52 10.27
CA PRO A 4 7.77 -17.15 10.29
C PRO A 4 7.85 -16.60 11.72
N ILE A 5 8.75 -15.65 11.95
CA ILE A 5 8.85 -14.91 13.21
C ILE A 5 9.03 -13.42 12.95
N ASP A 6 8.46 -12.56 13.81
CA ASP A 6 8.73 -11.13 13.81
C ASP A 6 9.98 -10.82 14.65
N ARG A 7 10.95 -10.14 14.05
CA ARG A 7 12.14 -9.57 14.70
C ARG A 7 12.44 -8.16 14.18
N GLY A 8 11.40 -7.32 14.13
CA GLY A 8 11.48 -6.01 13.50
C GLY A 8 11.52 -6.11 11.97
N GLY A 9 10.71 -6.98 11.45
CA GLY A 9 10.54 -7.45 10.10
C GLY A 9 10.36 -8.97 10.12
N LEU A 10 9.78 -9.50 9.08
CA LEU A 10 9.49 -10.93 8.97
C LEU A 10 10.77 -11.71 8.65
N LEU A 11 11.03 -12.75 9.42
CA LEU A 11 12.13 -13.71 9.19
C LEU A 11 11.57 -15.12 8.97
N LEU A 12 12.06 -15.78 7.94
CA LEU A 12 12.01 -17.24 7.80
C LEU A 12 13.35 -17.84 8.29
N PRO A 13 13.43 -18.33 9.55
CA PRO A 13 14.71 -18.68 10.16
C PRO A 13 15.44 -19.81 9.42
N GLY A 14 14.71 -20.81 8.93
CA GLY A 14 15.29 -21.95 8.19
C GLY A 14 16.00 -21.57 6.89
N LEU A 15 15.62 -20.43 6.28
CA LEU A 15 16.20 -19.91 5.04
C LEU A 15 17.04 -18.65 5.28
N GLN A 16 17.14 -18.15 6.51
CA GLN A 16 17.74 -16.86 6.86
C GLN A 16 17.22 -15.69 5.98
N LEU A 17 15.97 -15.78 5.52
CA LEU A 17 15.36 -14.86 4.57
C LEU A 17 14.49 -13.85 5.30
N TRP A 18 14.79 -12.56 5.09
CA TRP A 18 14.09 -11.43 5.68
C TRP A 18 13.17 -10.76 4.67
N PHE A 19 11.96 -10.40 5.10
CA PHE A 19 11.01 -9.60 4.32
C PHE A 19 10.72 -8.29 5.07
N ASP A 20 10.86 -7.18 4.37
CA ASP A 20 10.63 -5.80 4.85
C ASP A 20 11.23 -5.52 6.24
N PRO A 21 12.48 -5.89 6.53
CA PRO A 21 13.03 -5.65 7.85
C PRO A 21 13.29 -4.16 8.07
N ARG A 22 12.84 -3.66 9.23
CA ARG A 22 12.98 -2.24 9.64
C ARG A 22 14.42 -1.83 9.97
N LYS A 23 15.32 -2.81 10.13
CA LYS A 23 16.75 -2.60 10.41
C LYS A 23 17.60 -3.23 9.32
N ARG A 24 18.80 -2.66 9.11
CA ARG A 24 19.79 -3.16 8.15
C ARG A 24 20.00 -4.67 8.29
N LYS A 25 19.99 -5.36 7.16
CA LYS A 25 20.32 -6.78 7.00
C LYS A 25 21.33 -6.96 5.88
N PRO A 26 22.16 -8.02 5.92
CA PRO A 26 23.06 -8.36 4.81
C PRO A 26 22.27 -8.62 3.51
N PHE A 27 21.12 -9.30 3.62
CA PHE A 27 20.19 -9.56 2.53
C PHE A 27 18.73 -9.45 3.00
N ALA A 28 17.88 -8.89 2.15
CA ALA A 28 16.45 -8.74 2.42
C ALA A 28 15.61 -8.83 1.13
N VAL A 29 14.33 -9.06 1.29
CA VAL A 29 13.30 -8.90 0.26
C VAL A 29 12.50 -7.65 0.63
N VAL A 30 12.33 -6.73 -0.32
CA VAL A 30 11.55 -5.49 -0.14
C VAL A 30 10.33 -5.56 -1.04
N SER A 31 9.15 -5.61 -0.41
CA SER A 31 7.87 -5.78 -1.10
C SER A 31 7.48 -4.56 -1.91
N HIS A 32 7.68 -3.35 -1.39
CA HIS A 32 7.34 -2.09 -2.05
C HIS A 32 8.09 -0.89 -1.44
N ALA A 33 7.92 0.30 -2.02
CA ALA A 33 8.74 1.47 -1.73
C ALA A 33 8.20 2.40 -0.62
N HIS A 34 7.25 1.99 0.25
CA HIS A 34 6.87 2.78 1.41
C HIS A 34 7.98 2.75 2.48
N GLY A 35 8.09 3.83 3.27
CA GLY A 35 9.24 4.05 4.14
C GLY A 35 9.36 3.09 5.32
N ASP A 36 8.28 2.49 5.74
CA ASP A 36 8.20 1.48 6.81
C ASP A 36 8.59 0.06 6.35
N HIS A 37 8.68 -0.15 5.02
CA HIS A 37 9.13 -1.40 4.39
C HIS A 37 10.58 -1.33 3.86
N VAL A 38 11.22 -0.16 3.92
CA VAL A 38 12.54 0.07 3.34
C VAL A 38 13.53 0.48 4.42
N ALA A 39 14.63 -0.29 4.55
CA ALA A 39 15.75 0.07 5.41
C ALA A 39 17.08 0.03 4.63
N ASN A 40 18.17 0.46 5.27
CA ASN A 40 19.49 0.59 4.64
C ASN A 40 20.23 -0.77 4.59
N HIS A 41 19.69 -1.75 3.83
CA HIS A 41 20.28 -3.09 3.66
C HIS A 41 21.56 -3.08 2.86
N ASP A 42 22.39 -4.13 3.00
CA ASP A 42 23.61 -4.30 2.21
C ASP A 42 23.30 -4.77 0.79
N CYS A 43 22.30 -5.65 0.68
CA CYS A 43 21.74 -6.13 -0.58
C CYS A 43 20.25 -6.42 -0.37
N TYR A 44 19.42 -6.19 -1.38
CA TYR A 44 18.00 -6.56 -1.32
C TYR A 44 17.42 -6.88 -2.70
N LEU A 45 16.39 -7.74 -2.71
CA LEU A 45 15.56 -8.00 -3.88
C LEU A 45 14.35 -7.08 -3.86
N ALA A 46 14.02 -6.49 -5.00
CA ALA A 46 12.78 -5.75 -5.23
C ALA A 46 12.45 -5.74 -6.72
N THR A 47 11.23 -5.36 -7.07
CA THR A 47 10.87 -5.14 -8.48
C THR A 47 11.62 -3.92 -9.06
N PRO A 48 11.86 -3.86 -10.38
CA PRO A 48 12.47 -2.69 -11.02
C PRO A 48 11.76 -1.38 -10.69
N GLU A 49 10.43 -1.40 -10.65
CA GLU A 49 9.57 -0.27 -10.31
C GLU A 49 9.81 0.20 -8.87
N THR A 50 9.84 -0.75 -7.91
CA THR A 50 10.14 -0.46 -6.50
C THR A 50 11.52 0.17 -6.34
N ILE A 51 12.54 -0.35 -7.04
CA ILE A 51 13.92 0.19 -7.02
C ILE A 51 13.93 1.63 -7.55
N ALA A 52 13.23 1.92 -8.64
CA ALA A 52 13.14 3.26 -9.21
C ALA A 52 12.46 4.25 -8.24
N LEU A 53 11.40 3.83 -7.56
CA LEU A 53 10.72 4.61 -6.52
C LEU A 53 11.63 4.85 -5.31
N ILE A 54 12.36 3.83 -4.84
CA ILE A 54 13.36 3.97 -3.75
C ILE A 54 14.45 4.96 -4.16
N ARG A 55 14.91 4.94 -5.41
CA ARG A 55 15.91 5.90 -5.91
C ARG A 55 15.44 7.35 -5.76
N VAL A 56 14.19 7.64 -6.08
CA VAL A 56 13.61 8.98 -5.96
C VAL A 56 13.43 9.38 -4.49
N ARG A 57 13.02 8.44 -3.63
CA ARG A 57 12.68 8.73 -2.22
C ARG A 57 13.89 8.73 -1.28
N ASN A 58 14.82 7.80 -1.49
CA ASN A 58 15.92 7.49 -0.57
C ASN A 58 17.31 7.73 -1.18
N GLY A 59 17.37 8.01 -2.48
CA GLY A 59 18.60 8.30 -3.21
C GLY A 59 19.31 7.08 -3.79
N ASN A 60 20.28 7.35 -4.65
CA ASN A 60 21.06 6.33 -5.38
C ASN A 60 21.83 5.34 -4.47
N PRO A 61 22.45 5.74 -3.34
CA PRO A 61 23.25 4.80 -2.54
C PRO A 61 22.46 3.59 -2.04
N LEU A 62 21.17 3.78 -1.76
CA LEU A 62 20.30 2.65 -1.36
C LEU A 62 19.84 1.87 -2.59
N ALA A 63 19.36 2.55 -3.64
CA ALA A 63 18.87 1.92 -4.85
C ALA A 63 19.94 1.08 -5.57
N SER A 64 21.22 1.46 -5.51
CA SER A 64 22.32 0.71 -6.14
C SER A 64 22.65 -0.63 -5.47
N ARG A 65 22.12 -0.89 -4.28
CA ARG A 65 22.27 -2.17 -3.55
C ARG A 65 21.19 -3.19 -3.89
N ALA A 66 20.19 -2.77 -4.65
CA ALA A 66 19.11 -3.65 -5.06
C ALA A 66 19.53 -4.61 -6.18
N LYS A 67 19.01 -5.82 -6.09
CA LYS A 67 18.93 -6.76 -7.22
C LYS A 67 17.50 -6.71 -7.74
N ALA A 68 17.34 -6.33 -9.00
CA ALA A 68 16.03 -6.31 -9.63
C ALA A 68 15.55 -7.75 -9.89
N LEU A 69 14.29 -8.00 -9.50
CA LEU A 69 13.58 -9.23 -9.81
C LEU A 69 12.21 -8.84 -10.41
N PRO A 70 12.07 -8.85 -11.74
CA PRO A 70 10.79 -8.61 -12.38
C PRO A 70 9.73 -9.64 -11.97
N TYR A 71 8.44 -9.27 -12.08
CA TYR A 71 7.36 -10.23 -11.89
C TYR A 71 7.50 -11.41 -12.86
N GLY A 72 7.24 -12.61 -12.35
CA GLY A 72 7.34 -13.85 -13.12
C GLY A 72 8.73 -14.44 -13.23
N GLU A 73 9.79 -13.68 -12.94
CA GLU A 73 11.14 -14.22 -12.87
C GLU A 73 11.41 -14.90 -11.53
N VAL A 74 12.31 -15.89 -11.56
CA VAL A 74 12.66 -16.71 -10.40
C VAL A 74 14.07 -16.39 -9.92
N TYR A 75 14.19 -15.97 -8.67
CA TYR A 75 15.46 -15.91 -7.95
C TYR A 75 15.72 -17.26 -7.25
N LYS A 76 16.91 -17.83 -7.45
CA LYS A 76 17.37 -19.05 -6.78
C LYS A 76 18.24 -18.68 -5.60
N GLY A 77 17.77 -18.96 -4.40
CA GLY A 77 18.53 -18.90 -3.15
C GLY A 77 19.05 -20.29 -2.74
N GLU A 78 19.71 -20.35 -1.60
CA GLU A 78 20.16 -21.62 -1.03
C GLU A 78 18.97 -22.34 -0.37
N GLY A 79 18.55 -23.44 -0.95
CA GLY A 79 17.43 -24.25 -0.47
C GLY A 79 16.05 -23.72 -0.83
N TYR A 80 15.95 -22.69 -1.71
CA TYR A 80 14.65 -22.13 -2.12
C TYR A 80 14.67 -21.44 -3.47
N ARG A 81 13.47 -21.25 -4.02
CA ARG A 81 13.16 -20.37 -5.15
C ARG A 81 12.22 -19.26 -4.68
N LEU A 82 12.41 -18.05 -5.17
CA LEU A 82 11.56 -16.89 -4.86
C LEU A 82 11.07 -16.25 -6.16
N GLN A 83 9.79 -15.93 -6.22
CA GLN A 83 9.14 -15.24 -7.33
C GLN A 83 8.26 -14.12 -6.80
N PHE A 84 8.24 -12.98 -7.51
CA PHE A 84 7.34 -11.89 -7.19
C PHE A 84 6.03 -11.97 -8.00
N TYR A 85 4.92 -11.73 -7.32
CA TYR A 85 3.58 -11.56 -7.89
C TYR A 85 3.07 -10.14 -7.59
N PRO A 86 2.36 -9.47 -8.53
CA PRO A 86 1.79 -8.15 -8.27
C PRO A 86 0.88 -8.15 -7.05
N ALA A 87 1.06 -7.19 -6.14
CA ALA A 87 0.25 -7.05 -4.92
C ALA A 87 -0.94 -6.08 -5.06
N GLY A 88 -0.99 -5.28 -6.13
CA GLY A 88 -2.11 -4.35 -6.37
C GLY A 88 -2.08 -3.05 -5.58
N HIS A 89 -1.15 -2.88 -4.65
CA HIS A 89 -1.08 -1.77 -3.70
C HIS A 89 -0.56 -0.46 -4.33
N VAL A 90 0.68 -0.45 -4.77
CA VAL A 90 1.33 0.67 -5.49
C VAL A 90 2.13 0.15 -6.68
N LEU A 91 2.64 1.04 -7.53
CA LEU A 91 3.52 0.66 -8.62
C LEU A 91 4.70 -0.17 -8.07
N GLY A 92 4.91 -1.35 -8.64
CA GLY A 92 5.99 -2.26 -8.26
C GLY A 92 5.76 -3.06 -6.98
N SER A 93 4.64 -2.86 -6.26
CA SER A 93 4.34 -3.65 -5.05
C SER A 93 4.21 -5.13 -5.36
N ALA A 94 4.88 -5.98 -4.57
CA ALA A 94 5.00 -7.39 -4.84
C ALA A 94 4.71 -8.25 -3.61
N MET A 95 3.93 -9.30 -3.83
CA MET A 95 3.89 -10.45 -2.93
C MET A 95 5.10 -11.34 -3.24
N ALA A 96 5.78 -11.82 -2.22
CA ALA A 96 6.93 -12.69 -2.36
C ALA A 96 6.53 -14.15 -2.09
N HIS A 97 6.51 -14.96 -3.14
CA HIS A 97 6.27 -16.39 -3.07
C HIS A 97 7.59 -17.14 -2.99
N VAL A 98 7.73 -17.99 -2.00
CA VAL A 98 8.92 -18.82 -1.75
C VAL A 98 8.51 -20.29 -1.84
N GLU A 99 9.25 -21.06 -2.60
CA GLU A 99 9.14 -22.51 -2.66
C GLU A 99 10.47 -23.13 -2.24
N THR A 100 10.46 -23.98 -1.22
CA THR A 100 11.65 -24.68 -0.75
C THR A 100 11.98 -25.88 -1.64
N ASP A 101 13.21 -26.39 -1.57
CA ASP A 101 13.60 -27.62 -2.28
C ASP A 101 12.79 -28.85 -1.81
N ALA A 102 12.16 -28.77 -0.63
CA ALA A 102 11.25 -29.79 -0.12
C ALA A 102 9.81 -29.65 -0.63
N GLY A 103 9.53 -28.62 -1.47
CA GLY A 103 8.20 -28.37 -2.02
C GLY A 103 7.22 -27.64 -1.10
N GLU A 104 7.67 -27.18 0.09
CA GLU A 104 6.83 -26.30 0.94
C GLU A 104 6.74 -24.91 0.33
N THR A 105 5.54 -24.33 0.30
CA THR A 105 5.28 -23.00 -0.25
C THR A 105 4.91 -21.98 0.83
N PHE A 106 5.44 -20.78 0.67
CA PHE A 106 5.23 -19.65 1.58
C PHE A 106 4.95 -18.38 0.78
N LEU A 107 3.99 -17.56 1.25
CA LEU A 107 3.67 -16.28 0.64
C LEU A 107 3.72 -15.16 1.69
N TYR A 108 4.55 -14.14 1.43
CA TYR A 108 4.51 -12.86 2.13
C TYR A 108 3.80 -11.84 1.25
N THR A 109 2.71 -11.25 1.75
CA THR A 109 1.92 -10.33 0.92
C THR A 109 2.54 -8.95 0.78
N GLY A 110 3.35 -8.50 1.75
CA GLY A 110 3.53 -7.07 1.92
C GLY A 110 2.17 -6.40 2.07
N ASP A 111 2.08 -5.12 1.70
CA ASP A 111 0.79 -4.44 1.60
C ASP A 111 0.14 -4.78 0.26
N PHE A 112 -1.17 -5.05 0.26
CA PHE A 112 -1.86 -5.48 -0.95
C PHE A 112 -3.28 -4.92 -1.09
N LYS A 113 -3.75 -4.84 -2.34
CA LYS A 113 -5.10 -4.41 -2.70
C LYS A 113 -5.68 -5.38 -3.73
N THR A 114 -6.86 -5.92 -3.44
CA THR A 114 -7.53 -6.88 -4.33
C THR A 114 -8.33 -6.19 -5.43
N ARG A 115 -8.87 -5.01 -5.16
CA ARG A 115 -9.65 -4.22 -6.14
C ARG A 115 -8.70 -3.57 -7.14
N LYS A 116 -8.98 -3.76 -8.43
CA LYS A 116 -8.20 -3.15 -9.51
C LYS A 116 -8.19 -1.62 -9.35
N GLY A 117 -6.99 -1.03 -9.32
CA GLY A 117 -6.77 0.42 -9.36
C GLY A 117 -6.44 0.91 -10.76
N LEU A 118 -6.15 2.22 -10.87
CA LEU A 118 -5.77 2.89 -12.12
C LEU A 118 -4.25 3.06 -12.27
N SER A 119 -3.50 2.95 -11.14
CA SER A 119 -2.09 3.33 -11.06
C SER A 119 -1.14 2.18 -10.76
N ALA A 120 -1.65 0.99 -10.42
CA ALA A 120 -0.85 -0.19 -10.14
C ALA A 120 -1.34 -1.40 -10.95
N LYS A 121 -0.47 -2.40 -11.14
CA LYS A 121 -0.89 -3.69 -11.72
C LYS A 121 -1.94 -4.35 -10.80
N ALA A 122 -2.94 -4.99 -11.40
CA ALA A 122 -3.88 -5.79 -10.63
C ALA A 122 -3.15 -6.91 -9.90
N ILE A 123 -3.66 -7.29 -8.72
CA ILE A 123 -3.11 -8.38 -7.93
C ILE A 123 -3.17 -9.70 -8.71
N ASP A 124 -2.14 -10.54 -8.53
CA ASP A 124 -2.08 -11.90 -9.03
C ASP A 124 -1.82 -12.84 -7.85
N ILE A 125 -2.79 -13.70 -7.50
CA ILE A 125 -2.81 -14.43 -6.24
C ILE A 125 -2.32 -15.87 -6.44
N PRO A 126 -1.09 -16.22 -6.02
CA PRO A 126 -0.60 -17.59 -6.06
C PRO A 126 -1.15 -18.43 -4.91
N HIS A 127 -1.18 -19.73 -5.06
CA HIS A 127 -1.37 -20.67 -3.95
C HIS A 127 -0.13 -20.73 -3.06
N ALA A 128 -0.33 -20.93 -1.74
CA ALA A 128 0.75 -21.18 -0.79
C ALA A 128 0.24 -21.95 0.42
N ASP A 129 1.08 -22.85 0.98
CA ASP A 129 0.75 -23.62 2.19
C ASP A 129 0.70 -22.75 3.44
N THR A 130 1.63 -21.79 3.53
CA THR A 130 1.74 -20.83 4.63
C THR A 130 1.73 -19.42 4.09
N ILE A 131 0.92 -18.53 4.68
CA ILE A 131 0.92 -17.12 4.31
C ILE A 131 1.22 -16.23 5.52
N VAL A 132 1.91 -15.12 5.28
CA VAL A 132 1.93 -13.96 6.16
C VAL A 132 1.30 -12.80 5.41
N MET A 133 0.21 -12.27 5.96
CA MET A 133 -0.57 -11.22 5.30
C MET A 133 -0.80 -10.01 6.19
N GLU A 134 -0.82 -8.83 5.58
CA GLU A 134 -1.26 -7.61 6.25
C GLU A 134 -2.73 -7.67 6.60
N THR A 135 -3.12 -6.98 7.66
CA THR A 135 -4.51 -6.84 8.11
C THR A 135 -4.82 -5.41 8.54
N THR A 136 -4.35 -4.43 7.78
CA THR A 136 -4.53 -3.00 8.05
C THR A 136 -5.98 -2.65 8.33
N PHE A 137 -6.90 -3.22 7.56
CA PHE A 137 -8.34 -3.07 7.72
C PHE A 137 -9.04 -4.40 8.08
N GLY A 138 -8.40 -5.20 8.93
CA GLY A 138 -8.83 -6.56 9.33
C GLY A 138 -10.00 -6.61 10.32
N ARG A 139 -10.81 -5.55 10.43
CA ARG A 139 -11.99 -5.49 11.30
C ARG A 139 -13.26 -5.26 10.49
N SER A 140 -14.38 -5.87 10.89
CA SER A 140 -15.61 -5.96 10.11
C SER A 140 -16.30 -4.62 9.82
N ASP A 141 -15.96 -3.55 10.52
CA ASP A 141 -16.44 -2.19 10.25
C ASP A 141 -15.71 -1.50 9.07
N TYR A 142 -14.63 -2.08 8.56
CA TYR A 142 -13.95 -1.58 7.35
C TYR A 142 -14.47 -2.29 6.10
N VAL A 143 -15.58 -1.79 5.58
CA VAL A 143 -16.15 -2.19 4.27
C VAL A 143 -16.18 -0.95 3.38
N PHE A 144 -15.25 -0.87 2.42
CA PHE A 144 -15.15 0.32 1.57
C PHE A 144 -16.27 0.39 0.55
N PRO A 145 -16.74 1.61 0.21
CA PRO A 145 -17.65 1.80 -0.90
C PRO A 145 -17.02 1.26 -2.20
N ASN A 146 -17.83 1.00 -3.21
CA ASN A 146 -17.30 0.62 -4.50
C ASN A 146 -16.47 1.76 -5.12
N PHE A 147 -15.60 1.41 -6.08
CA PHE A 147 -14.64 2.35 -6.64
C PHE A 147 -15.33 3.50 -7.39
N GLU A 148 -16.41 3.21 -8.12
CA GLU A 148 -17.18 4.21 -8.88
C GLU A 148 -17.86 5.21 -7.95
N GLU A 149 -18.36 4.76 -6.79
CA GLU A 149 -18.94 5.65 -5.78
C GLU A 149 -17.88 6.59 -5.21
N THR A 150 -16.70 6.08 -4.91
CA THR A 150 -15.57 6.88 -4.43
C THR A 150 -15.14 7.90 -5.48
N CYS A 151 -15.05 7.51 -6.76
CA CYS A 151 -14.74 8.43 -7.85
C CYS A 151 -15.80 9.55 -7.96
N ARG A 152 -17.10 9.21 -7.92
CA ARG A 152 -18.18 10.20 -7.93
C ARG A 152 -18.06 11.20 -6.78
N ARG A 153 -17.76 10.73 -5.57
CA ARG A 153 -17.56 11.61 -4.40
C ARG A 153 -16.38 12.56 -4.58
N ILE A 154 -15.26 12.08 -5.13
CA ILE A 154 -14.08 12.92 -5.44
C ILE A 154 -14.45 14.01 -6.44
N HIS A 155 -15.13 13.67 -7.54
CA HIS A 155 -15.57 14.65 -8.53
C HIS A 155 -16.57 15.65 -7.95
N ALA A 156 -17.58 15.18 -7.21
CA ALA A 156 -18.57 16.04 -6.56
C ALA A 156 -17.93 17.03 -5.57
N PHE A 157 -16.91 16.57 -4.82
CA PHE A 157 -16.13 17.45 -3.95
C PHE A 157 -15.46 18.58 -4.73
N CYS A 158 -14.80 18.26 -5.84
CA CYS A 158 -14.15 19.26 -6.69
C CYS A 158 -15.18 20.25 -7.28
N ASP A 159 -16.35 19.76 -7.72
CA ASP A 159 -17.40 20.60 -8.30
C ASP A 159 -18.02 21.54 -7.24
N ARG A 160 -18.21 21.04 -6.02
CA ARG A 160 -18.64 21.86 -4.89
C ARG A 160 -17.64 22.99 -4.59
N ALA A 161 -16.35 22.67 -4.56
CA ALA A 161 -15.32 23.67 -4.34
C ALA A 161 -15.38 24.79 -5.40
N ASN A 162 -15.56 24.43 -6.67
CA ASN A 162 -15.71 25.40 -7.77
C ASN A 162 -16.97 26.27 -7.58
N THR A 163 -18.10 25.67 -7.21
CA THR A 163 -19.35 26.41 -6.95
C THR A 163 -19.18 27.40 -5.80
N GLU A 164 -18.43 27.01 -4.74
CA GLU A 164 -18.11 27.87 -3.61
C GLU A 164 -16.97 28.88 -3.92
N LYS A 165 -16.44 28.91 -5.14
CA LYS A 165 -15.28 29.71 -5.56
C LYS A 165 -14.05 29.50 -4.68
N LYS A 166 -13.84 28.25 -4.24
CA LYS A 166 -12.69 27.79 -3.46
C LYS A 166 -11.79 26.88 -4.27
N THR A 167 -10.51 26.87 -3.95
CA THR A 167 -9.56 25.90 -4.52
C THR A 167 -9.80 24.52 -3.91
N PRO A 168 -10.13 23.48 -4.71
CA PRO A 168 -10.21 22.10 -4.22
C PRO A 168 -8.82 21.56 -3.89
N VAL A 169 -8.62 21.11 -2.65
CA VAL A 169 -7.37 20.53 -2.16
C VAL A 169 -7.64 19.12 -1.69
N LEU A 170 -6.99 18.15 -2.33
CA LEU A 170 -7.10 16.73 -2.03
C LEU A 170 -5.81 16.27 -1.33
N LEU A 171 -5.95 15.86 -0.07
CA LEU A 171 -4.83 15.35 0.73
C LEU A 171 -4.68 13.86 0.50
N ALA A 172 -3.51 13.44 0.02
CA ALA A 172 -3.15 12.03 -0.21
C ALA A 172 -1.68 11.79 0.08
N TYR A 173 -1.32 10.59 0.51
CA TYR A 173 0.09 10.19 0.64
C TYR A 173 0.79 10.27 -0.71
N SER A 174 2.04 10.78 -0.72
CA SER A 174 2.76 11.13 -1.95
C SER A 174 3.01 9.95 -2.89
N LEU A 175 3.21 8.73 -2.36
CA LEU A 175 3.40 7.50 -3.14
C LEU A 175 2.13 6.65 -3.08
N GLY A 176 1.66 6.19 -4.24
CA GLY A 176 0.52 5.30 -4.41
C GLY A 176 -0.79 6.08 -4.45
N LYS A 177 -1.29 6.56 -3.32
CA LYS A 177 -2.58 7.23 -3.21
C LYS A 177 -2.67 8.52 -4.03
N ALA A 178 -1.60 9.33 -4.08
CA ALA A 178 -1.58 10.53 -4.92
C ALA A 178 -1.69 10.18 -6.41
N GLN A 179 -1.01 9.13 -6.89
CA GLN A 179 -1.07 8.72 -8.28
C GLN A 179 -2.45 8.15 -8.64
N GLU A 180 -3.03 7.32 -7.78
CA GLU A 180 -4.40 6.82 -7.97
C GLU A 180 -5.40 7.96 -8.05
N LEU A 181 -5.31 8.91 -7.12
CA LEU A 181 -6.16 10.09 -7.09
C LEU A 181 -6.01 10.96 -8.33
N ILE A 182 -4.77 11.20 -8.78
CA ILE A 182 -4.45 11.96 -10.00
C ILE A 182 -5.08 11.28 -11.22
N LYS A 183 -5.10 9.95 -11.29
CA LYS A 183 -5.77 9.21 -12.35
C LYS A 183 -7.28 9.34 -12.28
N ILE A 184 -7.88 9.36 -11.09
CA ILE A 184 -9.33 9.55 -10.92
C ILE A 184 -9.77 10.93 -11.44
N ILE A 185 -8.99 11.98 -11.16
CA ILE A 185 -9.33 13.36 -11.56
C ILE A 185 -8.82 13.73 -12.94
N GLU A 186 -8.20 12.82 -13.68
CA GLU A 186 -7.74 13.02 -15.04
C GLU A 186 -8.89 13.49 -15.94
N GLY A 187 -8.62 14.45 -16.84
CA GLY A 187 -9.62 15.02 -17.77
C GLY A 187 -10.43 16.19 -17.20
N ARG A 188 -10.22 16.59 -15.95
CA ARG A 188 -10.79 17.86 -15.46
C ARG A 188 -10.11 19.05 -16.13
N SER A 189 -10.90 20.12 -16.39
CA SER A 189 -10.41 21.33 -17.07
C SER A 189 -9.45 22.18 -16.23
N GLN A 190 -9.45 21.99 -14.91
CA GLN A 190 -8.61 22.76 -13.99
C GLN A 190 -7.14 22.37 -14.13
N SER A 191 -6.24 23.34 -13.96
CA SER A 191 -4.81 23.09 -13.86
C SER A 191 -4.51 22.25 -12.62
N LEU A 192 -3.83 21.11 -12.78
CA LEU A 192 -3.48 20.22 -11.68
C LEU A 192 -2.13 20.60 -11.09
N MET A 193 -2.14 21.04 -9.83
CA MET A 193 -0.94 21.33 -9.07
C MET A 193 -0.64 20.23 -8.07
N VAL A 194 0.62 19.81 -7.97
CA VAL A 194 1.05 18.77 -7.04
C VAL A 194 2.19 19.26 -6.16
N TYR A 195 2.20 18.78 -4.91
CA TYR A 195 3.32 19.08 -4.02
C TYR A 195 4.63 18.46 -4.52
N LYS A 196 5.76 19.10 -4.24
CA LYS A 196 7.10 18.76 -4.77
C LYS A 196 7.53 17.30 -4.59
N THR A 197 6.98 16.57 -3.60
CA THR A 197 7.28 15.15 -3.40
C THR A 197 6.51 14.21 -4.33
N ILE A 198 5.48 14.70 -5.03
CA ILE A 198 4.59 13.88 -5.89
C ILE A 198 5.11 13.86 -7.34
N ALA A 199 5.51 15.00 -7.89
CA ALA A 199 5.90 15.11 -9.30
C ALA A 199 7.03 14.15 -9.72
N PRO A 200 8.13 13.97 -8.93
CA PRO A 200 9.17 13.01 -9.29
C PRO A 200 8.68 11.55 -9.27
N LEU A 201 7.72 11.22 -8.38
CA LEU A 201 7.10 9.89 -8.36
C LEU A 201 6.22 9.67 -9.59
N ASN A 202 5.44 10.68 -10.02
CA ASN A 202 4.66 10.60 -11.26
C ASN A 202 5.55 10.30 -12.48
N GLN A 203 6.77 10.86 -12.52
CA GLN A 203 7.73 10.57 -13.59
C GLN A 203 8.18 9.10 -13.58
N VAL A 204 8.37 8.49 -12.39
CA VAL A 204 8.64 7.06 -12.29
C VAL A 204 7.45 6.26 -12.82
N TYR A 205 6.23 6.58 -12.40
CA TYR A 205 5.03 5.89 -12.91
C TYR A 205 4.97 5.95 -14.45
N ALA A 206 5.19 7.13 -15.02
CA ALA A 206 5.20 7.33 -16.47
C ALA A 206 6.30 6.49 -17.16
N SER A 207 7.49 6.38 -16.59
CA SER A 207 8.60 5.58 -17.15
C SER A 207 8.32 4.08 -17.17
N PHE A 208 7.38 3.60 -16.35
CA PHE A 208 6.89 2.20 -16.35
C PHE A 208 5.53 2.03 -17.03
N GLY A 209 5.15 3.00 -17.90
CA GLY A 209 3.98 2.86 -18.76
C GLY A 209 2.64 3.23 -18.12
N VAL A 210 2.62 3.77 -16.90
CA VAL A 210 1.40 4.33 -16.31
C VAL A 210 1.26 5.78 -16.79
N SER A 211 0.33 6.01 -17.74
CA SER A 211 0.05 7.38 -18.23
C SER A 211 -0.34 8.27 -17.06
N MET A 212 0.38 9.38 -16.88
CA MET A 212 0.13 10.39 -15.86
C MET A 212 -0.18 11.73 -16.53
N PRO A 213 -1.25 12.44 -16.10
CA PRO A 213 -1.57 13.75 -16.66
C PRO A 213 -0.46 14.75 -16.31
N GLN A 214 -0.38 15.82 -17.12
CA GLN A 214 0.55 16.91 -16.87
C GLN A 214 0.22 17.61 -15.54
N THR A 215 1.24 17.83 -14.71
CA THR A 215 1.10 18.50 -13.43
C THR A 215 2.04 19.71 -13.33
N ARG A 216 1.62 20.72 -12.57
CA ARG A 216 2.44 21.90 -12.24
C ARG A 216 2.90 21.82 -10.79
N PRO A 217 4.07 22.38 -10.45
CA PRO A 217 4.48 22.54 -9.05
C PRO A 217 3.45 23.35 -8.26
N LEU A 218 3.11 22.89 -7.05
CA LEU A 218 2.24 23.63 -6.16
C LEU A 218 2.89 24.96 -5.73
N ASP A 219 2.20 26.05 -6.04
CA ASP A 219 2.49 27.40 -5.54
C ASP A 219 1.33 27.84 -4.64
N PHE A 220 1.57 27.97 -3.34
CA PHE A 220 0.55 28.35 -2.35
C PHE A 220 0.00 29.76 -2.52
N LEU A 221 0.71 30.63 -3.25
CA LEU A 221 0.29 32.02 -3.52
C LEU A 221 -0.55 32.15 -4.80
N ASN A 222 -0.36 31.22 -5.75
CA ASN A 222 -0.97 31.29 -7.09
C ASN A 222 -1.73 30.01 -7.45
N MET A 223 -2.48 29.43 -6.51
CA MET A 223 -3.21 28.17 -6.72
C MET A 223 -4.72 28.34 -6.96
N SER A 224 -5.21 29.58 -7.01
CA SER A 224 -6.61 29.86 -7.37
C SER A 224 -6.95 29.22 -8.72
N GLU A 225 -8.20 28.73 -8.87
CA GLU A 225 -8.68 28.03 -10.06
C GLU A 225 -7.97 26.73 -10.42
N SER A 226 -7.04 26.27 -9.56
CA SER A 226 -6.33 25.00 -9.73
C SER A 226 -6.97 23.91 -8.88
N LEU A 227 -6.69 22.64 -9.22
CA LEU A 227 -6.93 21.50 -8.36
C LEU A 227 -5.60 21.09 -7.74
N VAL A 228 -5.57 20.92 -6.42
CA VAL A 228 -4.33 20.68 -5.69
C VAL A 228 -4.31 19.28 -5.09
N VAL A 229 -3.20 18.53 -5.30
CA VAL A 229 -2.92 17.27 -4.61
C VAL A 229 -1.63 17.42 -3.78
N MET A 230 -1.74 17.16 -2.47
CA MET A 230 -0.61 17.34 -1.55
C MET A 230 -0.67 16.34 -0.38
N PRO A 231 0.47 16.02 0.29
CA PRO A 231 0.43 15.15 1.46
C PRO A 231 -0.13 15.87 2.69
N PRO A 232 -0.81 15.14 3.60
CA PRO A 232 -1.41 15.74 4.81
C PRO A 232 -0.38 16.38 5.74
N SER A 233 0.87 15.94 5.71
CA SER A 233 1.97 16.49 6.54
C SER A 233 2.25 17.99 6.31
N VAL A 234 1.83 18.53 5.15
CA VAL A 234 2.03 19.95 4.81
C VAL A 234 0.76 20.79 4.88
N LEU A 235 -0.35 20.22 5.38
CA LEU A 235 -1.64 20.92 5.51
C LEU A 235 -1.53 22.29 6.21
N LYS A 236 -0.67 22.39 7.23
CA LYS A 236 -0.46 23.66 7.99
C LYS A 236 0.08 24.82 7.15
N LYS A 237 0.62 24.54 5.93
CA LYS A 237 1.13 25.57 5.01
C LYS A 237 0.05 26.14 4.11
N LEU A 238 -1.15 25.53 4.09
CA LEU A 238 -2.23 25.90 3.18
C LEU A 238 -2.95 27.17 3.68
N PRO A 239 -3.18 28.17 2.83
CA PRO A 239 -4.06 29.31 3.12
C PRO A 239 -5.53 28.83 3.12
N ARG A 240 -6.04 28.42 4.29
CA ARG A 240 -7.32 27.71 4.45
C ARG A 240 -8.55 28.49 3.97
N LYS A 241 -8.52 29.83 4.04
CA LYS A 241 -9.69 30.68 3.81
C LYS A 241 -10.34 30.45 2.45
N ASP A 242 -9.50 30.29 1.41
CA ASP A 242 -9.95 30.18 0.01
C ASP A 242 -9.85 28.74 -0.52
N CYS A 243 -9.79 27.75 0.38
CA CYS A 243 -9.66 26.35 0.04
C CYS A 243 -10.82 25.52 0.60
N LEU A 244 -11.24 24.52 -0.17
CA LEU A 244 -12.02 23.40 0.34
C LEU A 244 -11.09 22.17 0.37
N VAL A 245 -11.00 21.48 1.52
CA VAL A 245 -9.98 20.46 1.74
C VAL A 245 -10.62 19.11 2.05
N ALA A 246 -10.29 18.10 1.27
CA ALA A 246 -10.65 16.72 1.59
C ALA A 246 -9.42 15.87 1.91
N MET A 247 -9.52 15.04 2.94
CA MET A 247 -8.60 13.92 3.18
C MET A 247 -9.08 12.68 2.43
N VAL A 248 -8.23 12.13 1.59
CA VAL A 248 -8.50 10.90 0.84
C VAL A 248 -7.76 9.74 1.51
N SER A 249 -8.51 8.87 2.24
CA SER A 249 -7.89 7.83 3.08
C SER A 249 -8.87 6.71 3.42
N GLY A 250 -8.38 5.46 3.46
CA GLY A 250 -9.15 4.31 3.97
C GLY A 250 -9.55 4.45 5.44
N TRP A 251 -8.83 5.24 6.23
CA TRP A 251 -9.19 5.55 7.63
C TRP A 251 -10.36 6.53 7.77
N GLY A 252 -10.95 6.96 6.66
CA GLY A 252 -12.03 7.93 6.60
C GLY A 252 -13.43 7.32 6.66
N MET A 253 -13.60 6.14 7.25
CA MET A 253 -14.87 5.41 7.25
C MET A 253 -15.90 5.94 8.27
N ASN A 254 -15.51 6.81 9.18
CA ASN A 254 -16.44 7.38 10.17
C ASN A 254 -16.54 8.92 10.05
N ASP A 255 -17.69 9.47 10.43
CA ASP A 255 -17.98 10.90 10.31
C ASP A 255 -17.09 11.80 11.18
N TYR A 256 -16.47 11.25 12.22
CA TYR A 256 -15.54 12.00 13.09
C TYR A 256 -14.16 12.16 12.48
N ALA A 257 -13.82 11.42 11.41
CA ALA A 257 -12.53 11.49 10.77
C ALA A 257 -12.18 12.91 10.27
N LYS A 258 -13.17 13.68 9.78
CA LYS A 258 -12.97 15.07 9.34
C LYS A 258 -12.42 15.97 10.45
N TYR A 259 -12.89 15.80 11.67
CA TYR A 259 -12.41 16.58 12.83
C TYR A 259 -10.98 16.18 13.22
N ARG A 260 -10.70 14.86 13.22
CA ARG A 260 -9.36 14.33 13.48
C ARG A 260 -8.32 14.87 12.49
N TYR A 261 -8.67 14.97 11.20
CA TYR A 261 -7.77 15.47 10.15
C TYR A 261 -7.81 16.98 10.01
N GLY A 262 -8.78 17.68 10.61
CA GLY A 262 -8.96 19.13 10.46
C GLY A 262 -9.29 19.55 9.03
N VAL A 263 -10.16 18.80 8.36
CA VAL A 263 -10.55 18.98 6.95
C VAL A 263 -12.06 19.15 6.80
N ASP A 264 -12.50 19.58 5.63
CA ASP A 264 -13.91 19.84 5.35
C ASP A 264 -14.65 18.55 5.00
N GLU A 265 -13.94 17.56 4.42
CA GLU A 265 -14.50 16.25 4.07
C GLU A 265 -13.44 15.15 4.18
N VAL A 266 -13.89 13.90 4.41
CA VAL A 266 -13.05 12.70 4.26
C VAL A 266 -13.70 11.76 3.26
N ILE A 267 -12.91 11.34 2.26
CA ILE A 267 -13.37 10.46 1.19
C ILE A 267 -12.64 9.12 1.32
N PRO A 268 -13.37 8.01 1.53
CA PRO A 268 -12.76 6.69 1.66
C PRO A 268 -12.17 6.23 0.32
N LEU A 269 -10.85 6.23 0.23
CA LEU A 269 -10.09 5.59 -0.85
C LEU A 269 -8.91 4.87 -0.22
N SER A 270 -8.84 3.56 -0.42
CA SER A 270 -7.77 2.73 0.11
C SER A 270 -6.92 2.13 -0.99
N ASP A 271 -5.63 2.01 -0.73
CA ASP A 271 -4.63 1.23 -1.45
C ASP A 271 -4.37 -0.13 -0.78
N HIS A 272 -5.14 -0.48 0.26
CA HIS A 272 -5.15 -1.79 0.93
C HIS A 272 -6.51 -2.48 0.74
N ALA A 273 -6.52 -3.80 0.92
CA ALA A 273 -7.73 -4.59 0.97
C ALA A 273 -8.60 -4.23 2.20
N ASP A 274 -9.92 -4.23 2.04
CA ASP A 274 -10.87 -4.12 3.15
C ASP A 274 -11.17 -5.50 3.77
N TYR A 275 -11.94 -5.50 4.85
CA TYR A 275 -12.25 -6.75 5.57
C TYR A 275 -12.86 -7.86 4.70
N PRO A 276 -13.89 -7.62 3.85
CA PRO A 276 -14.38 -8.64 2.94
C PRO A 276 -13.35 -9.13 1.93
N ASP A 277 -12.50 -8.23 1.45
CA ASP A 277 -11.49 -8.56 0.45
C ASP A 277 -10.33 -9.35 1.08
N LEU A 278 -9.95 -9.07 2.34
CA LEU A 278 -9.01 -9.89 3.10
C LEU A 278 -9.49 -11.33 3.25
N LEU A 279 -10.79 -11.55 3.53
CA LEU A 279 -11.37 -12.88 3.61
C LEU A 279 -11.32 -13.62 2.26
N LYS A 280 -11.75 -12.96 1.17
CA LYS A 280 -11.68 -13.52 -0.18
C LYS A 280 -10.24 -13.85 -0.60
N PHE A 281 -9.27 -13.05 -0.18
CA PHE A 281 -7.87 -13.32 -0.45
C PHE A 281 -7.42 -14.63 0.18
N VAL A 282 -7.74 -14.88 1.46
CA VAL A 282 -7.42 -16.17 2.11
C VAL A 282 -8.11 -17.34 1.41
N GLU A 283 -9.39 -17.18 1.03
CA GLU A 283 -10.13 -18.20 0.26
C GLU A 283 -9.48 -18.50 -1.11
N ALA A 284 -8.92 -17.48 -1.77
CA ALA A 284 -8.24 -17.63 -3.06
C ALA A 284 -6.87 -18.31 -2.93
N VAL A 285 -6.07 -17.96 -1.92
CA VAL A 285 -4.75 -18.58 -1.66
C VAL A 285 -4.89 -20.03 -1.21
N LYS A 286 -5.96 -20.35 -0.43
CA LYS A 286 -6.21 -21.69 0.18
C LYS A 286 -5.05 -22.19 1.03
N PRO A 287 -4.55 -21.41 1.99
CA PRO A 287 -3.42 -21.79 2.82
C PRO A 287 -3.84 -22.84 3.87
N ARG A 288 -2.86 -23.60 4.36
CA ARG A 288 -3.00 -24.43 5.56
C ARG A 288 -2.87 -23.58 6.83
N THR A 289 -1.89 -22.66 6.84
CA THR A 289 -1.61 -21.79 8.00
C THR A 289 -1.53 -20.33 7.58
N VAL A 290 -2.19 -19.46 8.35
CA VAL A 290 -2.20 -18.01 8.14
C VAL A 290 -1.55 -17.29 9.31
N TYR A 291 -0.58 -16.44 9.04
CA TYR A 291 -0.06 -15.48 10.01
C TYR A 291 -0.51 -14.08 9.60
N THR A 292 -1.11 -13.35 10.53
CA THR A 292 -1.56 -11.97 10.32
C THR A 292 -0.54 -10.99 10.88
N THR A 293 -0.32 -9.90 10.19
CA THR A 293 0.58 -8.82 10.59
C THR A 293 -0.01 -7.46 10.22
N HIS A 294 0.46 -6.39 10.85
CA HIS A 294 -0.03 -5.02 10.64
C HIS A 294 -1.53 -4.82 10.91
N GLY A 295 -1.90 -3.69 11.52
CA GLY A 295 -3.28 -3.30 11.77
C GLY A 295 -4.00 -4.18 12.79
N TYR A 296 -5.13 -4.78 12.41
CA TYR A 296 -6.02 -5.57 13.29
C TYR A 296 -5.67 -7.06 13.25
N GLU A 297 -4.40 -7.39 13.45
CA GLU A 297 -3.89 -8.76 13.29
C GLU A 297 -4.56 -9.79 14.20
N LYS A 298 -4.78 -9.46 15.47
CA LYS A 298 -5.41 -10.39 16.44
C LYS A 298 -6.88 -10.65 16.12
N GLU A 299 -7.61 -9.59 15.84
CA GLU A 299 -9.04 -9.65 15.49
C GLU A 299 -9.26 -10.45 14.21
N PHE A 300 -8.40 -10.22 13.20
CA PHE A 300 -8.53 -10.94 11.94
C PHE A 300 -8.11 -12.41 12.07
N ALA A 301 -7.03 -12.73 12.80
CA ALA A 301 -6.65 -14.12 13.12
C ALA A 301 -7.76 -14.84 13.86
N ALA A 302 -8.41 -14.20 14.85
CA ALA A 302 -9.56 -14.76 15.54
C ALA A 302 -10.73 -15.04 14.58
N THR A 303 -11.03 -14.11 13.68
CA THR A 303 -12.05 -14.32 12.64
C THR A 303 -11.75 -15.52 11.75
N LEU A 304 -10.49 -15.69 11.33
CA LEU A 304 -10.08 -16.82 10.48
C LEU A 304 -10.20 -18.14 11.24
N ARG A 305 -9.84 -18.20 12.53
CA ARG A 305 -10.03 -19.40 13.37
C ARG A 305 -11.50 -19.81 13.46
N LEU A 306 -12.41 -18.86 13.68
CA LEU A 306 -13.85 -19.12 13.68
C LEU A 306 -14.37 -19.66 12.34
N ARG A 307 -13.65 -19.42 11.24
CA ARG A 307 -13.92 -19.96 9.90
C ARG A 307 -13.20 -21.27 9.60
N GLY A 308 -12.50 -21.85 10.59
CA GLY A 308 -11.83 -23.13 10.46
C GLY A 308 -10.40 -23.07 9.92
N TYR A 309 -9.80 -21.90 9.77
CA TYR A 309 -8.40 -21.76 9.37
C TYR A 309 -7.46 -21.89 10.58
N GLU A 310 -6.28 -22.47 10.38
CA GLU A 310 -5.19 -22.34 11.33
C GLU A 310 -4.57 -20.93 11.20
N ALA A 311 -4.89 -20.03 12.12
CA ALA A 311 -4.51 -18.63 12.01
C ALA A 311 -3.98 -18.04 13.32
N TRP A 312 -2.87 -17.28 13.20
CA TRP A 312 -2.11 -16.71 14.32
C TRP A 312 -1.70 -15.26 14.04
N SER A 313 -1.73 -14.40 15.06
CA SER A 313 -1.10 -13.08 14.97
C SER A 313 0.41 -13.23 15.08
N LEU A 314 1.15 -12.54 14.20
CA LEU A 314 2.61 -12.63 14.16
C LEU A 314 3.28 -11.87 15.34
N SER A 315 2.67 -10.77 15.82
CA SER A 315 3.24 -9.89 16.85
C SER A 315 2.96 -10.32 18.27
N GLY A 316 2.15 -11.34 18.53
CA GLY A 316 1.71 -11.53 19.88
C GLY A 316 1.36 -12.91 20.39
N ASN A 317 1.37 -13.04 21.68
CA ASN A 317 0.75 -14.11 22.43
C ASN A 317 -0.77 -14.09 22.15
N ASP A 318 -1.21 -14.82 21.13
CA ASP A 318 -2.60 -15.19 20.99
C ASP A 318 -2.93 -16.09 22.18
N GLN A 319 -3.38 -15.46 23.26
CA GLN A 319 -3.94 -16.18 24.37
C GLN A 319 -5.22 -16.82 23.84
N LEU A 320 -5.17 -18.14 23.61
CA LEU A 320 -6.38 -18.93 23.38
C LEU A 320 -7.21 -18.78 24.66
N GLU A 321 -8.27 -17.99 24.61
CA GLU A 321 -9.28 -18.02 25.65
C GLU A 321 -9.86 -19.44 25.63
N LEU A 322 -9.51 -20.22 26.64
CA LEU A 322 -10.21 -21.43 26.97
C LEU A 322 -11.61 -20.99 27.37
N THR A 323 -12.54 -21.01 26.45
CA THR A 323 -13.97 -21.00 26.77
C THR A 323 -14.26 -22.32 27.47
N LEU A 324 -14.29 -22.28 28.80
CA LEU A 324 -14.82 -23.33 29.68
C LEU A 324 -16.34 -23.40 29.54
#